data_c904c576735ca59a77ef0b96311a5791
#
_entry.id   c904c576735ca59a77ef0b96311a5791
#
_cell.length_a   1.000
_cell.length_b   1.000
_cell.length_c   1.000
_cell.angle_alpha   90.00
_cell.angle_beta   90.00
_cell.angle_gamma   90.00
#
_symmetry.space_group_name_H-M   'P 1'
#
loop_
_entity.id
_entity.type
_entity.pdbx_description
1 polymer ?
#
loop_
_entity_poly.entity_id
_entity_poly.type
_entity_poly.pdbx_seq_one_letter_code
_entity_poly.pdbx_strand_id
1 'polypeptide(L)'
;MYVFNRGDCDQTGYGIGLKNKVVVLSQNALSKEHFGQLFFCTGGNGANPNPMGRTVFLISLSDGEACRSERGEVIGTVKPELLPEEAKLQLSQIRPAGAADLHTHEPEYSGYSFLEDGRYAAGVWLGSPQEVMDYVEMQKPYQHRVLICDRDDFAVMEVLKGQVIFPTEKELEAFQKSMQEQKGGGMEMK
;
A
#
# COMPACT_ATOMS: atom_id res chain seq x y z
N MET A 1 8.81 -18.98 14.89
CA MET A 1 8.42 -18.01 13.85
C MET A 1 7.34 -18.67 12.97
N TYR A 2 6.23 -17.99 12.72
CA TYR A 2 5.17 -18.52 11.86
C TYR A 2 5.66 -18.60 10.40
N VAL A 3 5.36 -19.70 9.74
CA VAL A 3 5.74 -19.93 8.34
C VAL A 3 4.49 -19.81 7.48
N PHE A 4 4.45 -18.79 6.67
CA PHE A 4 3.36 -18.54 5.72
C PHE A 4 3.40 -19.52 4.56
N ASN A 5 2.23 -19.96 4.15
CA ASN A 5 2.03 -20.88 3.05
C ASN A 5 0.85 -20.43 2.15
N ARG A 6 0.54 -21.21 1.13
CA ARG A 6 -0.54 -20.87 0.18
C ARG A 6 -1.93 -20.72 0.83
N GLY A 7 -2.18 -21.44 1.93
CA GLY A 7 -3.44 -21.34 2.68
C GLY A 7 -3.63 -20.01 3.40
N ASP A 8 -2.54 -19.28 3.62
CA ASP A 8 -2.52 -17.97 4.30
C ASP A 8 -2.70 -16.80 3.32
N CYS A 9 -2.84 -17.09 2.02
CA CYS A 9 -3.08 -16.10 0.98
C CYS A 9 -4.56 -16.02 0.64
N ASP A 10 -5.06 -14.81 0.37
CA ASP A 10 -6.40 -14.56 -0.17
C ASP A 10 -6.43 -14.69 -1.69
N GLN A 11 -5.32 -14.33 -2.37
CA GLN A 11 -5.17 -14.48 -3.81
C GLN A 11 -3.83 -15.13 -4.15
N THR A 12 -3.84 -16.06 -5.12
CA THR A 12 -2.64 -16.77 -5.58
C THR A 12 -2.62 -16.87 -7.11
N GLY A 13 -1.43 -17.17 -7.66
CA GLY A 13 -1.26 -17.40 -9.09
C GLY A 13 -0.80 -16.17 -9.88
N TYR A 14 -0.71 -16.35 -11.19
CA TYR A 14 -0.15 -15.31 -12.10
C TYR A 14 -1.18 -14.29 -12.59
N GLY A 15 -2.48 -14.59 -12.46
CA GLY A 15 -3.56 -13.71 -12.91
C GLY A 15 -3.84 -12.51 -11.99
N ILE A 16 -3.12 -12.38 -10.88
CA ILE A 16 -3.30 -11.30 -9.89
C ILE A 16 -2.24 -10.22 -10.05
N GLY A 17 -2.65 -8.95 -9.92
CA GLY A 17 -1.73 -7.83 -9.78
C GLY A 17 -1.20 -7.75 -8.36
N LEU A 18 0.11 -7.49 -8.22
CA LEU A 18 0.78 -7.43 -6.91
C LEU A 18 1.11 -6.00 -6.46
N LYS A 19 1.13 -5.03 -7.38
CA LYS A 19 1.51 -3.65 -7.07
C LYS A 19 0.62 -3.07 -5.96
N ASN A 20 1.23 -2.41 -4.99
CA ASN A 20 0.59 -1.85 -3.78
C ASN A 20 -0.11 -2.90 -2.89
N LYS A 21 0.37 -4.15 -2.91
CA LYS A 21 -0.17 -5.22 -2.06
C LYS A 21 0.91 -5.84 -1.19
N VAL A 22 0.50 -6.38 -0.05
CA VAL A 22 1.38 -7.20 0.79
C VAL A 22 1.38 -8.62 0.25
N VAL A 23 2.57 -9.12 -0.06
CA VAL A 23 2.80 -10.45 -0.64
C VAL A 23 3.56 -11.35 0.32
N VAL A 24 3.39 -12.65 0.13
CA VAL A 24 4.13 -13.70 0.82
C VAL A 24 5.16 -14.27 -0.13
N LEU A 25 6.44 -14.24 0.26
CA LEU A 25 7.50 -14.96 -0.46
C LEU A 25 7.66 -16.38 0.04
N SER A 26 8.11 -17.27 -0.84
CA SER A 26 8.53 -18.62 -0.46
C SER A 26 9.75 -18.56 0.47
N GLN A 27 9.87 -19.51 1.40
CA GLN A 27 11.03 -19.57 2.29
C GLN A 27 12.37 -19.71 1.53
N ASN A 28 12.33 -20.37 0.37
CA ASN A 28 13.51 -20.60 -0.45
C ASN A 28 14.04 -19.32 -1.10
N ALA A 29 13.19 -18.30 -1.24
CA ALA A 29 13.55 -17.01 -1.81
C ALA A 29 14.18 -16.04 -0.77
N LEU A 30 14.08 -16.37 0.52
CA LEU A 30 14.58 -15.50 1.58
C LEU A 30 16.11 -15.60 1.66
N SER A 31 16.77 -14.44 1.61
CA SER A 31 18.17 -14.37 1.96
C SER A 31 18.35 -14.59 3.47
N LYS A 32 19.58 -14.92 3.89
CA LYS A 32 19.89 -15.08 5.32
C LYS A 32 19.71 -13.79 6.14
N GLU A 33 19.56 -12.66 5.46
CA GLU A 33 19.41 -11.32 6.03
C GLU A 33 17.94 -10.93 6.23
N HIS A 34 17.00 -11.56 5.49
CA HIS A 34 15.57 -11.28 5.62
C HIS A 34 14.87 -12.41 6.38
N PHE A 35 14.47 -12.11 7.60
CA PHE A 35 13.87 -13.10 8.52
C PHE A 35 12.36 -13.30 8.32
N GLY A 36 11.70 -12.50 7.48
CA GLY A 36 10.25 -12.52 7.29
C GLY A 36 9.85 -12.80 5.86
N GLN A 37 8.72 -13.47 5.66
CA GLN A 37 8.14 -13.78 4.36
C GLN A 37 7.19 -12.68 3.82
N LEU A 38 6.92 -11.63 4.60
CA LEU A 38 5.96 -10.58 4.25
C LEU A 38 6.66 -9.38 3.65
N PHE A 39 6.23 -9.01 2.46
CA PHE A 39 6.79 -7.91 1.69
C PHE A 39 5.69 -7.05 1.07
N PHE A 40 5.93 -5.74 1.00
CA PHE A 40 5.11 -4.84 0.21
C PHE A 40 5.65 -4.76 -1.22
N CYS A 41 4.79 -5.02 -2.22
CA CYS A 41 5.19 -4.99 -3.62
C CYS A 41 5.04 -3.58 -4.20
N THR A 42 6.16 -2.97 -4.60
CA THR A 42 6.20 -1.63 -5.21
C THR A 42 6.04 -1.66 -6.72
N GLY A 43 6.20 -2.81 -7.37
CA GLY A 43 6.05 -2.93 -8.83
C GLY A 43 6.98 -3.96 -9.45
N GLY A 44 7.44 -3.65 -10.65
CA GLY A 44 8.21 -4.54 -11.52
C GLY A 44 7.35 -5.21 -12.59
N ASN A 45 7.97 -5.70 -13.66
CA ASN A 45 7.25 -6.34 -14.77
C ASN A 45 6.61 -7.68 -14.38
N GLY A 46 7.10 -8.33 -13.32
CA GLY A 46 6.49 -9.50 -12.71
C GLY A 46 5.28 -9.19 -11.82
N ALA A 47 5.03 -7.93 -11.43
CA ALA A 47 3.95 -7.56 -10.55
C ALA A 47 2.59 -7.37 -11.24
N ASN A 48 2.58 -7.30 -12.57
CA ASN A 48 1.35 -7.15 -13.35
C ASN A 48 0.53 -8.45 -13.36
N PRO A 49 -0.81 -8.36 -13.49
CA PRO A 49 -1.62 -9.52 -13.85
C PRO A 49 -1.13 -10.09 -15.18
N ASN A 50 -0.95 -11.41 -15.28
CA ASN A 50 -0.38 -12.08 -16.44
C ASN A 50 0.96 -11.44 -16.89
N PRO A 51 2.00 -11.52 -16.04
CA PRO A 51 3.23 -10.74 -16.21
C PRO A 51 3.98 -11.12 -17.47
N MET A 52 4.51 -10.11 -18.15
CA MET A 52 5.41 -10.28 -19.31
C MET A 52 6.86 -10.52 -18.90
N GLY A 53 7.19 -10.29 -17.64
CA GLY A 53 8.51 -10.51 -17.05
C GLY A 53 8.44 -11.13 -15.67
N ARG A 54 9.60 -11.36 -15.05
CA ARG A 54 9.70 -12.10 -13.78
C ARG A 54 9.99 -11.22 -12.58
N THR A 55 10.57 -10.04 -12.77
CA THR A 55 11.08 -9.22 -11.67
C THR A 55 9.95 -8.54 -10.90
N VAL A 56 9.98 -8.67 -9.58
CA VAL A 56 9.16 -7.92 -8.63
C VAL A 56 10.05 -7.11 -7.71
N PHE A 57 9.67 -5.85 -7.46
CA PHE A 57 10.34 -4.95 -6.52
C PHE A 57 9.55 -4.92 -5.21
N LEU A 58 10.25 -5.08 -4.10
CA LEU A 58 9.67 -5.38 -2.81
C LEU A 58 10.32 -4.52 -1.71
N ILE A 59 9.55 -4.26 -0.65
CA ILE A 59 10.04 -3.71 0.62
C ILE A 59 9.70 -4.74 1.69
N SER A 60 10.70 -5.18 2.44
CA SER A 60 10.54 -6.11 3.55
C SER A 60 9.73 -5.46 4.68
N LEU A 61 8.72 -6.15 5.19
CA LEU A 61 7.94 -5.69 6.35
C LEU A 61 8.57 -6.08 7.70
N SER A 62 9.73 -6.73 7.69
CA SER A 62 10.50 -7.01 8.91
C SER A 62 11.54 -5.94 9.23
N ASP A 63 12.12 -5.31 8.23
CA ASP A 63 13.24 -4.36 8.38
C ASP A 63 13.12 -3.09 7.53
N GLY A 64 12.15 -3.03 6.60
CA GLY A 64 11.93 -1.89 5.71
C GLY A 64 12.89 -1.85 4.50
N GLU A 65 13.75 -2.84 4.33
CA GLU A 65 14.73 -2.85 3.25
C GLU A 65 14.10 -3.16 1.89
N ALA A 66 14.55 -2.42 0.87
CA ALA A 66 14.16 -2.65 -0.51
C ALA A 66 14.95 -3.81 -1.11
N CYS A 67 14.24 -4.72 -1.76
CA CYS A 67 14.85 -5.85 -2.46
C CYS A 67 14.11 -6.17 -3.76
N ARG A 68 14.62 -7.14 -4.49
CA ARG A 68 13.95 -7.70 -5.67
C ARG A 68 13.89 -9.22 -5.57
N SER A 69 12.83 -9.78 -6.14
CA SER A 69 12.65 -11.22 -6.23
C SER A 69 12.06 -11.60 -7.59
N GLU A 70 11.86 -12.88 -7.83
CA GLU A 70 11.17 -13.36 -9.01
C GLU A 70 9.68 -13.60 -8.71
N ARG A 71 8.83 -13.37 -9.71
CA ARG A 71 7.38 -13.64 -9.59
C ARG A 71 7.08 -15.07 -9.12
N GLY A 72 7.86 -16.05 -9.57
CA GLY A 72 7.69 -17.45 -9.19
C GLY A 72 7.90 -17.75 -7.71
N GLU A 73 8.59 -16.86 -7.00
CA GLU A 73 8.84 -16.95 -5.56
C GLU A 73 7.72 -16.32 -4.72
N VAL A 74 6.81 -15.59 -5.34
CA VAL A 74 5.64 -15.02 -4.67
C VAL A 74 4.55 -16.08 -4.57
N ILE A 75 4.21 -16.50 -3.35
CA ILE A 75 3.13 -17.45 -3.06
C ILE A 75 1.77 -16.84 -3.37
N GLY A 76 1.55 -15.60 -2.95
CA GLY A 76 0.31 -14.85 -3.12
C GLY A 76 0.27 -13.57 -2.29
N THR A 77 -0.91 -12.96 -2.21
CA THR A 77 -1.18 -11.83 -1.31
C THR A 77 -1.66 -12.36 0.04
N VAL A 78 -1.15 -11.81 1.13
CA VAL A 78 -1.49 -12.28 2.48
C VAL A 78 -2.96 -11.98 2.82
N LYS A 79 -3.60 -12.86 3.56
CA LYS A 79 -4.89 -12.57 4.19
C LYS A 79 -4.71 -11.47 5.24
N PRO A 80 -5.50 -10.37 5.20
CA PRO A 80 -5.30 -9.22 6.08
C PRO A 80 -5.27 -9.54 7.57
N GLU A 81 -6.11 -10.47 8.01
CA GLU A 81 -6.21 -10.90 9.42
C GLU A 81 -4.97 -11.64 9.93
N LEU A 82 -4.10 -12.09 9.02
CA LEU A 82 -2.86 -12.79 9.37
C LEU A 82 -1.64 -11.87 9.41
N LEU A 83 -1.79 -10.58 9.05
CA LEU A 83 -0.69 -9.64 9.08
C LEU A 83 -0.32 -9.30 10.55
N PRO A 84 0.91 -9.59 11.00
CA PRO A 84 1.36 -9.25 12.35
C PRO A 84 1.39 -7.74 12.60
N GLU A 85 1.26 -7.33 13.87
CA GLU A 85 1.23 -5.93 14.27
C GLU A 85 2.51 -5.17 13.87
N GLU A 86 3.68 -5.80 13.99
CA GLU A 86 4.97 -5.22 13.57
C GLU A 86 4.99 -4.95 12.06
N ALA A 87 4.44 -5.89 11.28
CA ALA A 87 4.34 -5.72 9.82
C ALA A 87 3.31 -4.63 9.44
N LYS A 88 2.23 -4.47 10.21
CA LYS A 88 1.27 -3.36 10.02
C LYS A 88 1.92 -2.01 10.31
N LEU A 89 2.73 -1.91 11.37
CA LEU A 89 3.47 -0.70 11.70
C LEU A 89 4.47 -0.35 10.60
N GLN A 90 5.21 -1.33 10.09
CA GLN A 90 6.14 -1.10 8.97
C GLN A 90 5.38 -0.69 7.70
N LEU A 91 4.29 -1.37 7.37
CA LEU A 91 3.45 -1.07 6.21
C LEU A 91 2.90 0.36 6.26
N SER A 92 2.47 0.84 7.44
CA SER A 92 1.87 2.17 7.60
C SER A 92 2.81 3.32 7.24
N GLN A 93 4.13 3.08 7.26
CA GLN A 93 5.17 4.05 6.93
C GLN A 93 5.55 4.04 5.44
N ILE A 94 4.99 3.12 4.66
CA ILE A 94 5.30 2.98 3.24
C ILE A 94 4.34 3.83 2.42
N ARG A 95 4.90 4.64 1.52
CA ARG A 95 4.11 5.39 0.53
C ARG A 95 3.71 4.49 -0.64
N PRO A 96 2.59 4.78 -1.31
CA PRO A 96 2.15 4.03 -2.50
C PRO A 96 3.23 3.97 -3.58
N ALA A 97 3.27 2.88 -4.31
CA ALA A 97 4.17 2.73 -5.45
C ALA A 97 3.85 3.75 -6.55
N GLY A 98 4.86 4.52 -6.93
CA GLY A 98 4.72 5.61 -7.90
C GLY A 98 4.33 6.96 -7.28
N ALA A 99 4.36 7.07 -5.94
CA ALA A 99 4.21 8.35 -5.26
C ALA A 99 5.27 9.37 -5.72
N ALA A 100 4.91 10.64 -5.76
CA ALA A 100 5.78 11.73 -6.19
C ALA A 100 7.02 11.85 -5.30
N ASP A 101 8.15 12.23 -5.89
CA ASP A 101 9.36 12.51 -5.14
C ASP A 101 9.19 13.77 -4.30
N LEU A 102 9.30 13.62 -2.96
CA LEU A 102 9.16 14.73 -2.01
C LEU A 102 10.32 15.74 -2.06
N HIS A 103 11.43 15.43 -2.74
CA HIS A 103 12.47 16.42 -3.00
C HIS A 103 12.07 17.44 -4.07
N THR A 104 11.15 17.06 -4.96
CA THR A 104 10.67 17.90 -6.07
C THR A 104 9.23 18.36 -5.92
N HIS A 105 8.46 17.73 -5.01
CA HIS A 105 7.05 18.02 -4.78
C HIS A 105 6.79 18.23 -3.29
N GLU A 106 6.19 19.37 -2.97
CA GLU A 106 5.72 19.60 -1.60
C GLU A 106 4.54 18.68 -1.28
N PRO A 107 4.52 18.09 -0.08
CA PRO A 107 3.38 17.27 0.34
C PRO A 107 2.14 18.15 0.55
N GLU A 108 0.99 17.66 0.11
CA GLU A 108 -0.30 18.30 0.30
C GLU A 108 -1.14 17.66 1.40
N TYR A 109 -0.83 16.40 1.72
CA TYR A 109 -1.55 15.63 2.72
C TYR A 109 -0.58 14.86 3.61
N SER A 110 -1.10 14.46 4.78
CA SER A 110 -0.46 13.49 5.66
C SER A 110 -1.39 12.31 5.92
N GLY A 111 -0.83 11.09 5.91
CA GLY A 111 -1.56 9.86 6.21
C GLY A 111 -1.09 9.27 7.52
N TYR A 112 -2.02 8.91 8.39
CA TYR A 112 -1.78 8.30 9.70
C TYR A 112 -2.54 6.99 9.81
N SER A 113 -1.89 5.97 10.33
CA SER A 113 -2.51 4.67 10.59
C SER A 113 -2.44 4.32 12.06
N PHE A 114 -3.47 3.63 12.56
CA PHE A 114 -3.60 3.24 13.95
C PHE A 114 -3.94 1.77 14.04
N LEU A 115 -3.30 1.07 14.96
CA LEU A 115 -3.60 -0.31 15.31
C LEU A 115 -4.85 -0.39 16.21
N GLU A 116 -5.34 -1.60 16.46
CA GLU A 116 -6.55 -1.83 17.28
C GLU A 116 -6.39 -1.32 18.73
N ASP A 117 -5.19 -1.39 19.26
CA ASP A 117 -4.84 -0.86 20.59
C ASP A 117 -4.67 0.66 20.62
N GLY A 118 -4.90 1.35 19.48
CA GLY A 118 -4.75 2.79 19.33
C GLY A 118 -3.31 3.27 19.13
N ARG A 119 -2.33 2.37 19.02
CA ARG A 119 -0.96 2.77 18.69
C ARG A 119 -0.91 3.44 17.33
N TYR A 120 -0.25 4.57 17.31
CA TYR A 120 -0.02 5.39 16.14
C TYR A 120 1.36 5.09 15.56
N ALA A 121 1.42 4.89 14.27
CA ALA A 121 2.67 4.86 13.54
C ALA A 121 3.03 6.27 13.04
N ALA A 122 4.30 6.51 12.75
CA ALA A 122 4.73 7.76 12.12
C ALA A 122 3.96 7.99 10.83
N GLY A 123 3.48 9.20 10.65
CA GLY A 123 2.74 9.59 9.44
C GLY A 123 3.60 9.54 8.19
N VAL A 124 2.95 9.43 7.05
CA VAL A 124 3.57 9.58 5.72
C VAL A 124 3.10 10.86 5.05
N TRP A 125 3.97 11.49 4.28
CA TRP A 125 3.61 12.60 3.43
C TRP A 125 3.09 12.11 2.08
N LEU A 126 2.00 12.71 1.60
CA LEU A 126 1.34 12.37 0.34
C LEU A 126 1.23 13.64 -0.51
N GLY A 127 1.62 13.55 -1.77
CA GLY A 127 1.77 14.72 -2.65
C GLY A 127 0.54 15.02 -3.50
N SER A 128 -0.47 14.13 -3.51
CA SER A 128 -1.64 14.31 -4.38
C SER A 128 -2.86 13.54 -3.88
N PRO A 129 -4.08 13.91 -4.33
CA PRO A 129 -5.29 13.15 -4.07
C PRO A 129 -5.21 11.68 -4.53
N GLN A 130 -4.50 11.42 -5.64
CA GLN A 130 -4.32 10.04 -6.11
C GLN A 130 -3.48 9.22 -5.11
N GLU A 131 -2.39 9.80 -4.57
CA GLU A 131 -1.58 9.15 -3.55
C GLU A 131 -2.37 8.90 -2.27
N VAL A 132 -3.27 9.82 -1.89
CA VAL A 132 -4.20 9.63 -0.77
C VAL A 132 -5.07 8.39 -0.99
N MET A 133 -5.70 8.28 -2.16
CA MET A 133 -6.56 7.13 -2.46
C MET A 133 -5.76 5.82 -2.50
N ASP A 134 -4.59 5.83 -3.12
CA ASP A 134 -3.73 4.66 -3.19
C ASP A 134 -3.23 4.24 -1.79
N TYR A 135 -2.87 5.20 -0.93
CA TYR A 135 -2.48 4.95 0.46
C TYR A 135 -3.64 4.36 1.26
N VAL A 136 -4.83 4.94 1.16
CA VAL A 136 -6.02 4.42 1.82
C VAL A 136 -6.33 2.99 1.36
N GLU A 137 -6.30 2.72 0.05
CA GLU A 137 -6.57 1.37 -0.48
C GLU A 137 -5.55 0.33 0.01
N MET A 138 -4.28 0.68 0.15
CA MET A 138 -3.27 -0.25 0.65
C MET A 138 -3.31 -0.44 2.16
N GLN A 139 -3.79 0.54 2.93
CA GLN A 139 -3.80 0.49 4.39
C GLN A 139 -5.11 -0.07 4.97
N LYS A 140 -6.26 0.27 4.38
CA LYS A 140 -7.58 -0.07 4.93
C LYS A 140 -7.83 -1.56 5.22
N PRO A 141 -7.23 -2.53 4.49
CA PRO A 141 -7.42 -3.94 4.82
C PRO A 141 -6.72 -4.37 6.11
N TYR A 142 -5.65 -3.64 6.49
CA TYR A 142 -4.74 -4.07 7.55
C TYR A 142 -4.81 -3.22 8.81
N GLN A 143 -5.18 -1.95 8.68
CA GLN A 143 -5.19 -0.99 9.79
C GLN A 143 -6.57 -0.87 10.42
N HIS A 144 -6.60 -0.70 11.74
CA HIS A 144 -7.85 -0.46 12.45
C HIS A 144 -8.48 0.88 12.06
N ARG A 145 -7.63 1.92 11.91
CA ARG A 145 -8.05 3.27 11.53
C ARG A 145 -6.99 3.90 10.63
N VAL A 146 -7.43 4.60 9.58
CA VAL A 146 -6.59 5.45 8.74
C VAL A 146 -7.18 6.86 8.75
N LEU A 147 -6.34 7.86 9.00
CA LEU A 147 -6.71 9.26 9.00
C LEU A 147 -5.85 10.00 7.98
N ILE A 148 -6.48 10.78 7.13
CA ILE A 148 -5.81 11.69 6.19
C ILE A 148 -6.09 13.12 6.61
N CYS A 149 -5.05 13.93 6.72
CA CYS A 149 -5.14 15.36 6.98
C CYS A 149 -4.60 16.16 5.79
N ASP A 150 -5.08 17.38 5.62
CA ASP A 150 -4.53 18.37 4.69
C ASP A 150 -3.29 19.07 5.27
N ARG A 151 -2.78 20.10 4.58
CA ARG A 151 -1.61 20.89 4.99
C ARG A 151 -1.80 21.62 6.32
N ASP A 152 -3.03 21.93 6.67
CA ASP A 152 -3.39 22.67 7.88
C ASP A 152 -3.77 21.73 9.05
N ASP A 153 -3.48 20.43 8.89
CA ASP A 153 -3.80 19.35 9.85
C ASP A 153 -5.31 19.11 10.07
N PHE A 154 -6.16 19.57 9.15
CA PHE A 154 -7.57 19.22 9.18
C PHE A 154 -7.82 17.85 8.57
N ALA A 155 -8.60 17.02 9.26
CA ALA A 155 -9.01 15.72 8.74
C ALA A 155 -9.87 15.87 7.49
N VAL A 156 -9.43 15.27 6.38
CA VAL A 156 -10.15 15.27 5.09
C VAL A 156 -10.68 13.89 4.73
N MET A 157 -10.17 12.84 5.35
CA MET A 157 -10.69 11.48 5.19
C MET A 157 -10.38 10.64 6.42
N GLU A 158 -11.34 9.79 6.80
CA GLU A 158 -11.17 8.82 7.87
C GLU A 158 -11.77 7.47 7.47
N VAL A 159 -10.98 6.42 7.69
CA VAL A 159 -11.38 5.02 7.50
C VAL A 159 -11.31 4.32 8.85
N LEU A 160 -12.36 3.61 9.21
CA LEU A 160 -12.41 2.80 10.41
C LEU A 160 -12.80 1.37 10.05
N LYS A 161 -12.01 0.39 10.46
CA LYS A 161 -12.24 -1.04 10.19
C LYS A 161 -12.54 -1.33 8.71
N GLY A 162 -11.77 -0.71 7.82
CA GLY A 162 -11.89 -0.89 6.37
C GLY A 162 -13.02 -0.10 5.71
N GLN A 163 -13.81 0.67 6.45
CA GLN A 163 -14.91 1.48 5.93
C GLN A 163 -14.57 2.97 6.01
N VAL A 164 -14.79 3.69 4.91
CA VAL A 164 -14.68 5.15 4.91
C VAL A 164 -15.88 5.71 5.71
N ILE A 165 -15.58 6.38 6.82
CA ILE A 165 -16.59 7.01 7.67
C ILE A 165 -16.68 8.52 7.45
N PHE A 166 -15.65 9.10 6.86
CA PHE A 166 -15.58 10.48 6.41
C PHE A 166 -14.61 10.58 5.22
N PRO A 167 -14.89 11.31 4.14
CA PRO A 167 -16.20 11.96 3.83
C PRO A 167 -17.29 10.92 3.56
N THR A 168 -18.54 11.38 3.52
CA THR A 168 -19.68 10.54 3.13
C THR A 168 -19.51 10.04 1.68
N GLU A 169 -20.21 8.97 1.28
CA GLU A 169 -20.14 8.43 -0.09
C GLU A 169 -20.32 9.50 -1.16
N LYS A 170 -21.29 10.41 -0.96
CA LYS A 170 -21.57 11.50 -1.91
C LYS A 170 -20.41 12.49 -2.04
N GLU A 171 -19.74 12.81 -0.93
CA GLU A 171 -18.58 13.69 -0.92
C GLU A 171 -17.36 13.00 -1.52
N LEU A 172 -17.21 11.69 -1.30
CA LEU A 172 -16.15 10.87 -1.89
C LEU A 172 -16.30 10.75 -3.41
N GLU A 173 -17.53 10.55 -3.91
CA GLU A 173 -17.82 10.56 -5.35
C GLU A 173 -17.48 11.92 -5.98
N ALA A 174 -17.83 13.03 -5.32
CA ALA A 174 -17.50 14.37 -5.78
C ALA A 174 -15.97 14.59 -5.82
N PHE A 175 -15.24 14.10 -4.83
CA PHE A 175 -13.78 14.16 -4.77
C PHE A 175 -13.14 13.34 -5.90
N GLN A 176 -13.59 12.11 -6.12
CA GLN A 176 -13.11 11.25 -7.21
C GLN A 176 -13.38 11.86 -8.59
N LYS A 177 -14.55 12.49 -8.78
CA LYS A 177 -14.90 13.16 -10.02
C LYS A 177 -13.97 14.35 -10.29
N SER A 178 -13.65 15.15 -9.28
CA SER A 178 -12.72 16.28 -9.40
C SER A 178 -11.31 15.83 -9.82
N MET A 179 -10.85 14.67 -9.34
CA MET A 179 -9.57 14.08 -9.75
C MET A 179 -9.54 13.67 -11.23
N GLN A 180 -10.68 13.15 -11.73
CA GLN A 180 -10.78 12.75 -13.15
C GLN A 180 -10.81 13.97 -14.09
N GLU A 181 -11.47 15.05 -13.69
CA GLU A 181 -11.52 16.30 -14.44
C GLU A 181 -10.15 16.98 -14.55
N GLN A 182 -9.34 16.93 -13.49
CA GLN A 182 -7.96 17.43 -13.51
C GLN A 182 -7.05 16.61 -14.44
N LYS A 183 -7.26 15.30 -14.56
CA LYS A 183 -6.53 14.46 -15.52
C LYS A 183 -6.96 14.69 -16.97
N GLY A 184 -8.22 15.03 -17.20
CA GLY A 184 -8.76 15.33 -18.55
C GLY A 184 -8.39 16.71 -19.09
N GLY A 185 -8.15 17.69 -18.22
CA GLY A 185 -7.81 19.06 -18.61
C GLY A 185 -6.36 19.30 -19.05
N GLY A 186 -5.49 18.31 -18.94
CA GLY A 186 -4.07 18.40 -19.31
C GLY A 186 -3.75 18.07 -20.78
N MET A 187 -4.74 17.80 -21.61
CA MET A 187 -4.53 17.31 -22.99
C MET A 187 -4.95 18.27 -24.11
N GLU A 188 -5.15 19.56 -23.82
CA GLU A 188 -5.34 20.60 -24.83
C GLU A 188 -4.35 21.75 -24.65
N MET A 189 -3.12 21.55 -25.12
CA MET A 189 -2.35 22.68 -25.67
C MET A 189 -1.70 22.23 -26.97
N LYS A 190 -2.20 22.86 -28.04
CA LYS A 190 -1.68 22.83 -29.41
C LYS A 190 -0.23 23.27 -29.48
#